data_ad4b30799b318ea0e25063d9d1059047
#
_entry.id   ad4b30799b318ea0e25063d9d1059047
#
_cell.length_a   1.000
_cell.length_b   1.000
_cell.length_c   1.000
_cell.angle_alpha   90.00
_cell.angle_beta   90.00
_cell.angle_gamma   90.00
#
_symmetry.space_group_name_H-M   'P 1'
#
loop_
_entity.id
_entity.type
_entity.pdbx_description
1 polymer ?
#
loop_
_entity_poly.entity_id
_entity_poly.type
_entity_poly.pdbx_seq_one_letter_code
_entity_poly.pdbx_strand_id
1 'polypeptide(L)'
;RMLDSVYPIVWMDAIHYKVTDERGCAVSRAIYNVLGINKDGHKELLGMYISKNEGANFWLSVLTDLQNRGVEDILIACIDGLKGFPEAIQSVYPNTSVQLCIVHQIRNSIKYVGSKNQKEFLKDLKCVYQAVNKESAENELLKLDEKWGEQYPIVIRSWQENWDKLSEYFQYTPAIRKLIYTTNTVEGYHRQIRKVTKNKGVFPSDTALEKLVYLAYRNIRKKWTMPLANWATISQQLAIKFGERFKLL
;
A
#
# COMPACT_ATOMS: atom_id res chain seq x y z
N ARG A 1 10.82 11.65 -15.19
CA ARG A 1 9.83 12.58 -15.73
C ARG A 1 9.24 13.44 -14.61
N MET A 2 8.74 14.61 -14.96
CA MET A 2 7.90 15.38 -14.05
C MET A 2 6.58 14.64 -13.78
N LEU A 3 6.05 14.82 -12.61
CA LEU A 3 4.81 14.23 -12.11
C LEU A 3 3.76 15.33 -11.93
N ASP A 4 2.50 14.93 -11.76
CA ASP A 4 1.44 15.89 -11.42
C ASP A 4 1.64 16.43 -10.00
N SER A 5 1.18 17.64 -9.75
CA SER A 5 1.33 18.29 -8.44
C SER A 5 0.52 17.60 -7.33
N VAL A 6 -0.61 16.99 -7.67
CA VAL A 6 -1.51 16.34 -6.70
C VAL A 6 -1.87 14.94 -7.16
N TYR A 7 -1.71 13.96 -6.27
CA TYR A 7 -2.20 12.60 -6.45
C TYR A 7 -3.27 12.27 -5.40
N PRO A 8 -4.50 12.01 -5.82
CA PRO A 8 -5.60 11.66 -4.90
C PRO A 8 -5.33 10.40 -4.07
N ILE A 9 -4.80 9.36 -4.70
CA ILE A 9 -4.49 8.10 -4.03
C ILE A 9 -3.15 7.58 -4.53
N VAL A 10 -2.27 7.21 -3.61
CA VAL A 10 -0.97 6.59 -3.90
C VAL A 10 -0.86 5.29 -3.11
N TRP A 11 -0.42 4.21 -3.76
CA TRP A 11 -0.06 2.94 -3.13
C TRP A 11 1.44 2.75 -3.20
N MET A 12 2.04 2.34 -2.10
CA MET A 12 3.45 2.02 -2.00
C MET A 12 3.59 0.61 -1.44
N ASP A 13 4.12 -0.29 -2.26
CA ASP A 13 4.23 -1.72 -1.91
C ASP A 13 5.43 -2.34 -2.62
N ALA A 14 5.99 -3.40 -2.03
CA ALA A 14 7.20 -4.05 -2.49
C ALA A 14 6.96 -5.42 -3.13
N ILE A 15 7.83 -5.75 -4.09
CA ILE A 15 8.05 -7.12 -4.55
C ILE A 15 9.46 -7.54 -4.18
N HIS A 16 9.59 -8.70 -3.54
CA HIS A 16 10.88 -9.26 -3.17
C HIS A 16 11.42 -10.21 -4.23
N TYR A 17 12.73 -10.11 -4.47
CA TYR A 17 13.48 -10.92 -5.42
C TYR A 17 14.81 -11.39 -4.83
N LYS A 18 15.39 -12.44 -5.44
CA LYS A 18 16.79 -12.83 -5.19
C LYS A 18 17.68 -12.23 -6.28
N VAL A 19 18.77 -11.61 -5.86
CA VAL A 19 19.75 -10.96 -6.72
C VAL A 19 21.14 -11.39 -6.30
N THR A 20 22.05 -11.63 -7.25
CA THR A 20 23.46 -11.88 -6.96
C THR A 20 24.13 -10.57 -6.58
N ASP A 21 24.76 -10.52 -5.41
CA ASP A 21 25.54 -9.38 -4.94
C ASP A 21 26.97 -9.36 -5.54
N GLU A 22 27.74 -8.35 -5.19
CA GLU A 22 29.13 -8.17 -5.65
C GLU A 22 30.06 -9.33 -5.21
N ARG A 23 29.67 -10.11 -4.19
CA ARG A 23 30.40 -11.27 -3.68
C ARG A 23 29.95 -12.58 -4.33
N GLY A 24 29.03 -12.53 -5.28
CA GLY A 24 28.45 -13.71 -5.93
C GLY A 24 27.38 -14.42 -5.10
N CYS A 25 26.93 -13.85 -3.97
CA CYS A 25 25.93 -14.44 -3.10
C CYS A 25 24.51 -14.01 -3.49
N ALA A 26 23.55 -14.95 -3.41
CA ALA A 26 22.14 -14.65 -3.63
C ALA A 26 21.55 -13.96 -2.39
N VAL A 27 21.24 -12.67 -2.53
CA VAL A 27 20.66 -11.84 -1.46
C VAL A 27 19.23 -11.43 -1.80
N SER A 28 18.43 -11.13 -0.78
CA SER A 28 17.08 -10.59 -0.98
C SER A 28 17.13 -9.10 -1.31
N ARG A 29 16.32 -8.67 -2.27
CA ARG A 29 16.08 -7.26 -2.62
C ARG A 29 14.60 -6.99 -2.69
N ALA A 30 14.18 -5.83 -2.21
CA ALA A 30 12.83 -5.33 -2.39
C ALA A 30 12.83 -4.26 -3.48
N ILE A 31 11.91 -4.39 -4.45
CA ILE A 31 11.55 -3.28 -5.35
C ILE A 31 10.26 -2.67 -4.85
N TYR A 32 10.34 -1.44 -4.39
CA TYR A 32 9.19 -0.64 -4.04
C TYR A 32 8.62 0.03 -5.28
N ASN A 33 7.35 -0.26 -5.52
CA ASN A 33 6.58 0.36 -6.60
C ASN A 33 5.65 1.39 -5.99
N VAL A 34 5.76 2.62 -6.46
CA VAL A 34 4.86 3.72 -6.10
C VAL A 34 3.87 3.91 -7.23
N LEU A 35 2.64 3.48 -7.02
CA LEU A 35 1.54 3.65 -7.96
C LEU A 35 0.64 4.79 -7.51
N GLY A 36 0.27 5.68 -8.42
CA GLY A 36 -0.68 6.76 -8.18
C GLY A 36 -1.89 6.69 -9.10
N ILE A 37 -2.95 7.34 -8.68
CA ILE A 37 -4.06 7.73 -9.54
C ILE A 37 -3.96 9.24 -9.73
N ASN A 38 -3.94 9.68 -10.98
CA ASN A 38 -3.94 11.10 -11.30
C ASN A 38 -5.37 11.70 -11.19
N LYS A 39 -5.49 13.01 -11.40
CA LYS A 39 -6.78 13.72 -11.30
C LYS A 39 -7.84 13.18 -12.24
N ASP A 40 -7.45 12.64 -13.38
CA ASP A 40 -8.36 12.07 -14.41
C ASP A 40 -8.73 10.61 -14.10
N GLY A 41 -8.23 10.04 -13.02
CA GLY A 41 -8.52 8.66 -12.61
C GLY A 41 -7.64 7.59 -13.26
N HIS A 42 -6.62 7.99 -14.00
CA HIS A 42 -5.70 7.05 -14.65
C HIS A 42 -4.60 6.59 -13.70
N LYS A 43 -4.24 5.31 -13.83
CA LYS A 43 -3.13 4.72 -13.08
C LYS A 43 -1.80 5.16 -13.64
N GLU A 44 -0.87 5.49 -12.77
CA GLU A 44 0.50 5.82 -13.12
C GLU A 44 1.50 5.15 -12.18
N LEU A 45 2.63 4.71 -12.73
CA LEU A 45 3.80 4.35 -11.92
C LEU A 45 4.63 5.62 -11.69
N LEU A 46 4.64 6.09 -10.45
CA LEU A 46 5.37 7.29 -10.04
C LEU A 46 6.85 7.01 -9.84
N GLY A 47 7.19 5.81 -9.37
CA GLY A 47 8.58 5.41 -9.17
C GLY A 47 8.74 3.92 -8.87
N MET A 48 9.98 3.45 -9.08
CA MET A 48 10.45 2.14 -8.67
C MET A 48 11.78 2.33 -7.95
N TYR A 49 11.91 1.79 -6.75
CA TYR A 49 13.08 1.99 -5.91
C TYR A 49 13.56 0.65 -5.37
N ILE A 50 14.82 0.30 -5.63
CA ILE A 50 15.43 -0.89 -5.03
C ILE A 50 15.98 -0.53 -3.65
N SER A 51 15.62 -1.31 -2.65
CA SER A 51 16.17 -1.20 -1.32
C SER A 51 17.07 -2.39 -0.97
N LYS A 52 18.24 -2.07 -0.46
CA LYS A 52 19.12 -3.01 0.25
C LYS A 52 18.73 -3.10 1.73
N ASN A 53 18.31 -1.97 2.31
CA ASN A 53 17.89 -1.83 3.70
C ASN A 53 16.64 -0.95 3.77
N GLU A 54 15.58 -1.49 4.33
CA GLU A 54 14.31 -0.79 4.55
C GLU A 54 14.39 -0.01 5.86
N GLY A 55 14.46 1.30 5.78
CA GLY A 55 14.53 2.17 6.95
C GLY A 55 14.02 3.58 6.67
N ALA A 56 13.89 4.40 7.71
CA ALA A 56 13.34 5.75 7.62
C ALA A 56 14.03 6.61 6.54
N ASN A 57 15.34 6.51 6.42
CA ASN A 57 16.11 7.26 5.41
C ASN A 57 15.77 6.83 3.98
N PHE A 58 15.51 5.53 3.75
CA PHE A 58 15.06 5.05 2.46
C PHE A 58 13.69 5.63 2.10
N TRP A 59 12.72 5.59 3.02
CA TRP A 59 11.40 6.16 2.80
C TRP A 59 11.46 7.66 2.53
N LEU A 60 12.27 8.38 3.30
CA LEU A 60 12.48 9.80 3.11
C LEU A 60 13.05 10.09 1.71
N SER A 61 14.01 9.31 1.23
CA SER A 61 14.59 9.48 -0.11
C SER A 61 13.55 9.25 -1.23
N VAL A 62 12.68 8.25 -1.09
CA VAL A 62 11.59 7.98 -2.03
C VAL A 62 10.61 9.16 -2.10
N LEU A 63 10.18 9.66 -0.95
CA LEU A 63 9.21 10.76 -0.88
C LEU A 63 9.82 12.08 -1.37
N THR A 64 11.11 12.32 -1.06
CA THR A 64 11.85 13.49 -1.56
C THR A 64 12.02 13.42 -3.09
N ASP A 65 12.26 12.24 -3.67
CA ASP A 65 12.31 12.09 -5.14
C ASP A 65 10.96 12.45 -5.77
N LEU A 66 9.84 12.01 -5.19
CA LEU A 66 8.50 12.40 -5.67
C LEU A 66 8.30 13.92 -5.62
N GLN A 67 8.70 14.56 -4.51
CA GLN A 67 8.62 16.00 -4.33
C GLN A 67 9.49 16.75 -5.35
N ASN A 68 10.73 16.33 -5.54
CA ASN A 68 11.64 16.91 -6.52
C ASN A 68 11.15 16.78 -7.97
N ARG A 69 10.28 15.78 -8.22
CA ARG A 69 9.65 15.55 -9.52
C ARG A 69 8.29 16.21 -9.66
N GLY A 70 7.91 17.08 -8.72
CA GLY A 70 6.77 17.96 -8.81
C GLY A 70 5.56 17.55 -7.98
N VAL A 71 5.60 16.47 -7.21
CA VAL A 71 4.48 16.10 -6.32
C VAL A 71 4.46 17.01 -5.11
N GLU A 72 3.47 17.88 -5.05
CA GLU A 72 3.27 18.83 -3.95
C GLU A 72 2.35 18.28 -2.86
N ASP A 73 1.39 17.43 -3.26
CA ASP A 73 0.40 16.85 -2.33
C ASP A 73 -0.03 15.43 -2.71
N ILE A 74 -0.22 14.61 -1.68
CA ILE A 74 -0.83 13.28 -1.74
C ILE A 74 -2.00 13.29 -0.76
N LEU A 75 -3.23 13.02 -1.23
CA LEU A 75 -4.38 13.07 -0.34
C LEU A 75 -4.45 11.84 0.55
N ILE A 76 -4.31 10.65 -0.05
CA ILE A 76 -4.37 9.35 0.65
C ILE A 76 -3.17 8.50 0.22
N ALA A 77 -2.36 8.07 1.18
CA ALA A 77 -1.28 7.12 0.96
C ALA A 77 -1.62 5.76 1.59
N CYS A 78 -1.66 4.71 0.76
CA CYS A 78 -1.89 3.34 1.17
C CYS A 78 -0.55 2.61 1.21
N ILE A 79 -0.12 2.17 2.38
CA ILE A 79 1.18 1.57 2.60
C ILE A 79 1.09 0.25 3.38
N ASP A 80 2.13 -0.56 3.31
CA ASP A 80 2.32 -1.64 4.25
C ASP A 80 2.79 -1.13 5.63
N GLY A 81 2.66 -1.95 6.66
CA GLY A 81 2.96 -1.55 8.05
C GLY A 81 4.45 -1.53 8.38
N LEU A 82 5.31 -1.07 7.47
CA LEU A 82 6.75 -0.97 7.72
C LEU A 82 7.05 0.19 8.68
N LYS A 83 7.92 -0.09 9.64
CA LYS A 83 8.30 0.86 10.70
C LYS A 83 8.97 2.11 10.11
N GLY A 84 8.56 3.27 10.56
CA GLY A 84 9.09 4.57 10.14
C GLY A 84 8.53 5.09 8.82
N PHE A 85 7.71 4.32 8.10
CA PHE A 85 7.14 4.76 6.83
C PHE A 85 6.02 5.81 7.01
N PRO A 86 5.05 5.63 7.92
CA PRO A 86 4.04 6.66 8.18
C PRO A 86 4.67 7.99 8.62
N GLU A 87 5.68 7.95 9.47
CA GLU A 87 6.40 9.12 9.99
C GLU A 87 7.14 9.85 8.86
N ALA A 88 7.77 9.11 7.94
CA ALA A 88 8.42 9.69 6.75
C ALA A 88 7.39 10.40 5.85
N ILE A 89 6.22 9.79 5.61
CA ILE A 89 5.15 10.44 4.83
C ILE A 89 4.72 11.74 5.50
N GLN A 90 4.46 11.73 6.79
CA GLN A 90 4.01 12.91 7.52
C GLN A 90 5.07 14.02 7.56
N SER A 91 6.36 13.69 7.48
CA SER A 91 7.44 14.69 7.43
C SER A 91 7.51 15.42 6.09
N VAL A 92 7.21 14.75 4.97
CA VAL A 92 7.27 15.34 3.62
C VAL A 92 5.91 15.85 3.17
N TYR A 93 4.84 15.11 3.48
CA TYR A 93 3.45 15.41 3.14
C TYR A 93 2.58 15.39 4.40
N PRO A 94 2.63 16.44 5.24
CA PRO A 94 2.02 16.44 6.58
C PRO A 94 0.50 16.29 6.59
N ASN A 95 -0.15 16.65 5.49
CA ASN A 95 -1.61 16.60 5.37
C ASN A 95 -2.14 15.31 4.72
N THR A 96 -1.26 14.35 4.44
CA THR A 96 -1.64 13.09 3.83
C THR A 96 -2.35 12.18 4.83
N SER A 97 -3.52 11.66 4.47
CA SER A 97 -4.15 10.56 5.18
C SER A 97 -3.39 9.26 4.92
N VAL A 98 -2.86 8.64 5.97
CA VAL A 98 -2.10 7.39 5.86
C VAL A 98 -2.98 6.20 6.21
N GLN A 99 -3.23 5.33 5.23
CA GLN A 99 -3.95 4.06 5.41
C GLN A 99 -2.97 2.90 5.40
N LEU A 100 -2.90 2.15 6.50
CA LEU A 100 -2.18 0.87 6.52
C LEU A 100 -2.99 -0.21 5.80
N CYS A 101 -2.31 -1.02 5.02
CA CYS A 101 -2.93 -2.09 4.25
C CYS A 101 -3.52 -3.18 5.14
N ILE A 102 -4.84 -3.30 5.14
CA ILE A 102 -5.57 -4.32 5.91
C ILE A 102 -5.14 -5.73 5.49
N VAL A 103 -4.92 -5.96 4.19
CA VAL A 103 -4.51 -7.28 3.67
C VAL A 103 -3.14 -7.69 4.22
N HIS A 104 -2.17 -6.76 4.28
CA HIS A 104 -0.86 -7.02 4.88
C HIS A 104 -0.98 -7.27 6.39
N GLN A 105 -1.80 -6.50 7.09
CA GLN A 105 -2.05 -6.71 8.52
C GLN A 105 -2.66 -8.10 8.79
N ILE A 106 -3.63 -8.53 7.99
CA ILE A 106 -4.21 -9.88 8.07
C ILE A 106 -3.15 -10.95 7.82
N ARG A 107 -2.35 -10.83 6.75
CA ARG A 107 -1.27 -11.79 6.42
C ARG A 107 -0.23 -11.88 7.52
N ASN A 108 0.12 -10.78 8.14
CA ASN A 108 1.04 -10.76 9.27
C ASN A 108 0.41 -11.43 10.51
N SER A 109 -0.86 -11.18 10.78
CA SER A 109 -1.59 -11.80 11.88
C SER A 109 -1.60 -13.33 11.79
N ILE A 110 -1.91 -13.88 10.61
CA ILE A 110 -2.02 -15.33 10.38
C ILE A 110 -0.71 -16.07 10.70
N LYS A 111 0.45 -15.43 10.54
CA LYS A 111 1.75 -16.04 10.84
C LYS A 111 1.88 -16.47 12.31
N TYR A 112 1.16 -15.82 13.20
CA TYR A 112 1.18 -16.06 14.65
C TYR A 112 -0.02 -16.87 15.13
N VAL A 113 -1.00 -17.16 14.26
CA VAL A 113 -2.19 -17.93 14.60
C VAL A 113 -1.99 -19.38 14.18
N GLY A 114 -2.15 -20.31 15.15
CA GLY A 114 -2.02 -21.73 14.88
C GLY A 114 -3.01 -22.21 13.80
N SER A 115 -2.56 -23.09 12.91
CA SER A 115 -3.30 -23.54 11.73
C SER A 115 -4.72 -24.03 12.06
N LYS A 116 -4.91 -24.69 13.19
CA LYS A 116 -6.21 -25.17 13.69
C LYS A 116 -7.22 -24.05 13.89
N ASN A 117 -6.76 -22.87 14.33
CA ASN A 117 -7.62 -21.75 14.69
C ASN A 117 -7.73 -20.67 13.57
N GLN A 118 -6.92 -20.75 12.53
CA GLN A 118 -6.86 -19.72 11.48
C GLN A 118 -8.21 -19.44 10.84
N LYS A 119 -8.99 -20.46 10.55
CA LYS A 119 -10.29 -20.30 9.89
C LYS A 119 -11.28 -19.54 10.77
N GLU A 120 -11.34 -19.87 12.05
CA GLU A 120 -12.23 -19.23 13.00
C GLU A 120 -11.75 -17.81 13.33
N PHE A 121 -10.47 -17.64 13.61
CA PHE A 121 -9.85 -16.33 13.84
C PHE A 121 -10.10 -15.36 12.67
N LEU A 122 -9.91 -15.80 11.42
CA LEU A 122 -10.17 -14.98 10.24
C LEU A 122 -11.64 -14.61 10.08
N LYS A 123 -12.56 -15.49 10.47
CA LYS A 123 -13.99 -15.19 10.47
C LYS A 123 -14.31 -14.07 11.45
N ASP A 124 -13.78 -14.14 12.66
CA ASP A 124 -13.99 -13.12 13.69
C ASP A 124 -13.30 -11.80 13.32
N LEU A 125 -12.06 -11.87 12.86
CA LEU A 125 -11.32 -10.70 12.38
C LEU A 125 -12.04 -9.99 11.23
N LYS A 126 -12.73 -10.73 10.36
CA LYS A 126 -13.51 -10.16 9.26
C LYS A 126 -14.61 -9.22 9.75
N CYS A 127 -15.21 -9.49 10.91
CA CYS A 127 -16.21 -8.61 11.51
C CYS A 127 -15.63 -7.24 11.86
N VAL A 128 -14.35 -7.19 12.25
CA VAL A 128 -13.64 -5.93 12.56
C VAL A 128 -13.50 -5.08 11.30
N TYR A 129 -12.82 -5.59 10.27
CA TYR A 129 -12.47 -4.77 9.10
C TYR A 129 -13.60 -4.62 8.06
N GLN A 130 -14.70 -5.37 8.18
CA GLN A 130 -15.90 -5.22 7.36
C GLN A 130 -17.06 -4.53 8.09
N ALA A 131 -16.82 -3.99 9.27
CA ALA A 131 -17.84 -3.26 10.02
C ALA A 131 -18.37 -2.04 9.23
N VAL A 132 -19.57 -1.63 9.56
CA VAL A 132 -20.25 -0.52 8.86
C VAL A 132 -19.56 0.81 9.11
N ASN A 133 -19.07 1.03 10.32
CA ASN A 133 -18.38 2.25 10.75
C ASN A 133 -17.26 1.92 11.75
N LYS A 134 -16.48 2.94 12.12
CA LYS A 134 -15.33 2.82 13.02
C LYS A 134 -15.75 2.32 14.41
N GLU A 135 -16.84 2.85 14.97
CA GLU A 135 -17.35 2.46 16.30
C GLU A 135 -17.74 0.97 16.34
N SER A 136 -18.47 0.51 15.34
CA SER A 136 -18.80 -0.92 15.22
C SER A 136 -17.55 -1.79 15.09
N ALA A 137 -16.54 -1.33 14.34
CA ALA A 137 -15.27 -2.02 14.18
C ALA A 137 -14.50 -2.11 15.51
N GLU A 138 -14.49 -1.05 16.31
CA GLU A 138 -13.87 -1.01 17.63
C GLU A 138 -14.54 -2.00 18.60
N ASN A 139 -15.87 -2.08 18.57
CA ASN A 139 -16.61 -3.07 19.36
C ASN A 139 -16.27 -4.50 18.93
N GLU A 140 -16.14 -4.76 17.63
CA GLU A 140 -15.73 -6.09 17.15
C GLU A 140 -14.26 -6.40 17.49
N LEU A 141 -13.37 -5.39 17.53
CA LEU A 141 -11.99 -5.55 17.98
C LEU A 141 -11.91 -5.91 19.47
N LEU A 142 -12.77 -5.34 20.32
CA LEU A 142 -12.88 -5.70 21.73
C LEU A 142 -13.33 -7.16 21.89
N LYS A 143 -14.35 -7.60 21.16
CA LYS A 143 -14.78 -9.01 21.16
C LYS A 143 -13.69 -9.97 20.67
N LEU A 144 -12.91 -9.52 19.67
CA LEU A 144 -11.78 -10.30 19.18
C LEU A 144 -10.71 -10.46 20.27
N ASP A 145 -10.42 -9.40 21.05
CA ASP A 145 -9.50 -9.42 22.18
C ASP A 145 -10.03 -10.34 23.30
N GLU A 146 -11.28 -10.21 23.69
CA GLU A 146 -11.91 -11.07 24.70
C GLU A 146 -11.79 -12.56 24.35
N LYS A 147 -11.94 -12.90 23.07
CA LYS A 147 -11.92 -14.31 22.62
C LYS A 147 -10.50 -14.84 22.38
N TRP A 148 -9.61 -14.02 21.84
CA TRP A 148 -8.32 -14.46 21.32
C TRP A 148 -7.10 -13.82 22.01
N GLY A 149 -7.31 -12.78 22.84
CA GLY A 149 -6.25 -11.98 23.44
C GLY A 149 -5.27 -12.77 24.27
N GLU A 150 -5.76 -13.72 25.09
CA GLU A 150 -4.88 -14.60 25.88
C GLU A 150 -4.04 -15.53 25.00
N GLN A 151 -4.64 -16.06 23.92
CA GLN A 151 -3.98 -17.04 23.05
C GLN A 151 -3.05 -16.39 22.03
N TYR A 152 -3.41 -15.21 21.51
CA TYR A 152 -2.66 -14.50 20.46
C TYR A 152 -2.39 -13.02 20.79
N PRO A 153 -1.78 -12.71 21.94
CA PRO A 153 -1.63 -11.34 22.43
C PRO A 153 -0.83 -10.45 21.47
N ILE A 154 0.16 -11.02 20.77
CA ILE A 154 0.97 -10.28 19.78
C ILE A 154 0.11 -9.77 18.64
N VAL A 155 -0.84 -10.60 18.17
CA VAL A 155 -1.73 -10.24 17.05
C VAL A 155 -2.67 -9.12 17.48
N ILE A 156 -3.35 -9.29 18.61
CA ILE A 156 -4.31 -8.31 19.12
C ILE A 156 -3.63 -6.97 19.37
N ARG A 157 -2.49 -6.97 20.06
CA ARG A 157 -1.70 -5.75 20.29
C ARG A 157 -1.32 -5.05 19.00
N SER A 158 -0.89 -5.82 17.97
CA SER A 158 -0.55 -5.23 16.67
C SER A 158 -1.74 -4.53 16.01
N TRP A 159 -2.95 -5.05 16.13
CA TRP A 159 -4.17 -4.38 15.65
C TRP A 159 -4.49 -3.12 16.45
N GLN A 160 -4.37 -3.17 17.77
CA GLN A 160 -4.64 -2.04 18.68
C GLN A 160 -3.65 -0.90 18.47
N GLU A 161 -2.34 -1.20 18.43
CA GLU A 161 -1.28 -0.19 18.26
C GLU A 161 -1.34 0.51 16.90
N ASN A 162 -1.79 -0.18 15.87
CA ASN A 162 -1.90 0.37 14.51
C ASN A 162 -3.33 0.84 14.17
N TRP A 163 -4.26 0.78 15.11
CA TRP A 163 -5.69 0.96 14.87
C TRP A 163 -6.03 2.28 14.18
N ASP A 164 -5.46 3.37 14.60
CA ASP A 164 -5.72 4.69 14.02
C ASP A 164 -5.45 4.71 12.51
N LYS A 165 -4.31 4.15 12.09
CA LYS A 165 -3.93 4.08 10.67
C LYS A 165 -4.62 2.94 9.93
N LEU A 166 -4.98 1.85 10.60
CA LEU A 166 -5.76 0.75 10.03
C LEU A 166 -7.22 1.15 9.80
N SER A 167 -7.80 1.96 10.69
CA SER A 167 -9.20 2.38 10.65
C SER A 167 -9.45 3.66 9.84
N GLU A 168 -8.41 4.25 9.25
CA GLU A 168 -8.49 5.50 8.49
C GLU A 168 -9.56 5.45 7.38
N TYR A 169 -9.72 4.31 6.70
CA TYR A 169 -10.68 4.14 5.62
C TYR A 169 -12.15 4.29 6.04
N PHE A 170 -12.48 4.15 7.33
CA PHE A 170 -13.86 4.29 7.79
C PHE A 170 -14.42 5.71 7.61
N GLN A 171 -13.59 6.73 7.52
CA GLN A 171 -14.04 8.10 7.28
C GLN A 171 -14.43 8.40 5.83
N TYR A 172 -14.23 7.45 4.92
CA TYR A 172 -14.52 7.61 3.50
C TYR A 172 -15.79 6.85 3.09
N THR A 173 -16.33 7.23 1.94
CA THR A 173 -17.48 6.56 1.33
C THR A 173 -17.12 5.14 0.88
N PRO A 174 -18.10 4.23 0.72
CA PRO A 174 -17.85 2.85 0.32
C PRO A 174 -17.03 2.71 -0.97
N ALA A 175 -17.21 3.63 -1.92
CA ALA A 175 -16.48 3.61 -3.18
C ALA A 175 -14.97 3.89 -2.98
N ILE A 176 -14.64 4.89 -2.16
CA ILE A 176 -13.25 5.21 -1.80
C ILE A 176 -12.68 4.13 -0.90
N ARG A 177 -13.43 3.66 0.13
CA ARG A 177 -12.99 2.58 1.01
C ARG A 177 -12.48 1.38 0.23
N LYS A 178 -13.23 0.93 -0.79
CA LYS A 178 -12.87 -0.23 -1.61
C LYS A 178 -11.53 -0.06 -2.32
N LEU A 179 -11.13 1.16 -2.64
CA LEU A 179 -9.85 1.44 -3.29
C LEU A 179 -8.68 1.42 -2.30
N ILE A 180 -8.88 1.90 -1.07
CA ILE A 180 -7.79 2.20 -0.14
C ILE A 180 -7.54 1.09 0.89
N TYR A 181 -8.57 0.35 1.33
CA TYR A 181 -8.34 -0.73 2.30
C TYR A 181 -7.85 -2.03 1.66
N THR A 182 -8.05 -2.19 0.33
CA THR A 182 -7.52 -3.32 -0.43
C THR A 182 -6.36 -2.88 -1.32
N THR A 183 -5.31 -3.67 -1.37
CA THR A 183 -4.18 -3.45 -2.28
C THR A 183 -4.42 -4.01 -3.69
N ASN A 184 -5.67 -4.26 -4.07
CA ASN A 184 -6.01 -4.89 -5.35
C ASN A 184 -5.35 -4.20 -6.56
N THR A 185 -5.22 -2.87 -6.52
CA THR A 185 -4.60 -2.10 -7.60
C THR A 185 -3.11 -2.42 -7.74
N VAL A 186 -2.36 -2.36 -6.64
CA VAL A 186 -0.93 -2.66 -6.66
C VAL A 186 -0.67 -4.17 -6.75
N GLU A 187 -1.47 -5.01 -6.11
CA GLU A 187 -1.38 -6.46 -6.25
C GLU A 187 -1.65 -6.92 -7.68
N GLY A 188 -2.61 -6.30 -8.37
CA GLY A 188 -2.87 -6.55 -9.79
C GLY A 188 -1.67 -6.20 -10.66
N TYR A 189 -0.99 -5.10 -10.38
CA TYR A 189 0.26 -4.73 -11.01
C TYR A 189 1.38 -5.73 -10.69
N HIS A 190 1.60 -6.06 -9.42
CA HIS A 190 2.60 -7.03 -9.00
C HIS A 190 2.38 -8.42 -9.62
N ARG A 191 1.13 -8.85 -9.75
CA ARG A 191 0.79 -10.12 -10.44
C ARG A 191 1.22 -10.09 -11.91
N GLN A 192 1.06 -8.98 -12.60
CA GLN A 192 1.50 -8.83 -13.98
C GLN A 192 3.03 -8.80 -14.09
N ILE A 193 3.72 -8.12 -13.19
CA ILE A 193 5.20 -8.15 -13.10
C ILE A 193 5.68 -9.60 -12.88
N ARG A 194 5.08 -10.31 -11.92
CA ARG A 194 5.46 -11.70 -11.61
C ARG A 194 5.29 -12.66 -12.79
N LYS A 195 4.35 -12.42 -13.71
CA LYS A 195 4.23 -13.25 -14.93
C LYS A 195 5.49 -13.23 -15.79
N VAL A 196 6.22 -12.12 -15.78
CA VAL A 196 7.47 -11.95 -16.55
C VAL A 196 8.69 -12.38 -15.74
N THR A 197 8.65 -12.24 -14.42
CA THR A 197 9.81 -12.45 -13.53
C THR A 197 9.85 -13.83 -12.88
N LYS A 198 8.73 -14.56 -12.80
CA LYS A 198 8.62 -15.83 -12.04
C LYS A 198 9.58 -16.94 -12.47
N ASN A 199 10.01 -16.92 -13.73
CA ASN A 199 10.94 -17.94 -14.28
C ASN A 199 12.41 -17.60 -13.95
N LYS A 200 12.68 -16.46 -13.30
CA LYS A 200 14.01 -16.04 -12.87
C LYS A 200 14.16 -16.35 -11.38
N GLY A 201 14.89 -17.42 -11.05
CA GLY A 201 15.15 -17.77 -9.66
C GLY A 201 16.00 -16.73 -8.94
N VAL A 202 17.09 -16.29 -9.59
CA VAL A 202 18.01 -15.27 -9.10
C VAL A 202 18.37 -14.33 -10.26
N PHE A 203 18.40 -13.04 -10.01
CA PHE A 203 18.84 -12.03 -10.98
C PHE A 203 20.35 -11.82 -10.86
N PRO A 204 21.07 -11.60 -11.98
CA PRO A 204 22.54 -11.41 -11.94
C PRO A 204 22.98 -10.10 -11.29
N SER A 205 22.11 -9.09 -11.24
CA SER A 205 22.40 -7.79 -10.61
C SER A 205 21.10 -7.00 -10.32
N ASP A 206 21.20 -5.98 -9.45
CA ASP A 206 20.11 -5.03 -9.18
C ASP A 206 19.67 -4.34 -10.49
N THR A 207 20.61 -3.93 -11.35
CA THR A 207 20.33 -3.30 -12.65
C THR A 207 19.57 -4.23 -13.61
N ALA A 208 19.90 -5.53 -13.62
CA ALA A 208 19.19 -6.51 -14.46
C ALA A 208 17.75 -6.68 -14.01
N LEU A 209 17.52 -6.69 -12.70
CA LEU A 209 16.20 -6.74 -12.10
C LEU A 209 15.39 -5.47 -12.45
N GLU A 210 15.95 -4.28 -12.25
CA GLU A 210 15.31 -3.00 -12.60
C GLU A 210 14.91 -2.95 -14.08
N LYS A 211 15.82 -3.30 -14.98
CA LYS A 211 15.55 -3.31 -16.42
C LYS A 211 14.35 -4.21 -16.75
N LEU A 212 14.30 -5.43 -16.21
CA LEU A 212 13.21 -6.34 -16.50
C LEU A 212 11.88 -5.84 -15.97
N VAL A 213 11.85 -5.34 -14.73
CA VAL A 213 10.63 -4.78 -14.12
C VAL A 213 10.16 -3.53 -14.88
N TYR A 214 11.09 -2.66 -15.28
CA TYR A 214 10.75 -1.49 -16.10
C TYR A 214 10.19 -1.84 -17.47
N LEU A 215 10.77 -2.83 -18.16
CA LEU A 215 10.26 -3.30 -19.45
C LEU A 215 8.88 -3.95 -19.31
N ALA A 216 8.67 -4.72 -18.24
CA ALA A 216 7.36 -5.28 -17.92
C ALA A 216 6.33 -4.16 -17.68
N TYR A 217 6.69 -3.13 -16.90
CA TYR A 217 5.83 -1.96 -16.70
C TYR A 217 5.48 -1.26 -18.01
N ARG A 218 6.45 -1.03 -18.91
CA ARG A 218 6.19 -0.40 -20.23
C ARG A 218 5.12 -1.15 -21.03
N ASN A 219 5.07 -2.47 -20.92
CA ASN A 219 4.04 -3.27 -21.58
C ASN A 219 2.70 -3.23 -20.82
N ILE A 220 2.73 -3.24 -19.49
CA ILE A 220 1.54 -3.16 -18.64
C ILE A 220 0.81 -1.83 -18.83
N ARG A 221 1.56 -0.70 -18.84
CA ARG A 221 0.97 0.64 -18.96
C ARG A 221 0.19 0.85 -20.27
N LYS A 222 0.51 0.13 -21.32
CA LYS A 222 -0.23 0.20 -22.58
C LYS A 222 -1.69 -0.22 -22.42
N LYS A 223 -2.02 -0.97 -21.36
CA LYS A 223 -3.38 -1.41 -21.02
C LYS A 223 -4.10 -0.47 -20.05
N TRP A 224 -3.39 0.55 -19.53
CA TRP A 224 -3.96 1.53 -18.60
C TRP A 224 -4.53 2.73 -19.36
N THR A 225 -5.47 2.47 -20.25
CA THR A 225 -6.06 3.47 -21.14
C THR A 225 -7.34 4.07 -20.61
N MET A 226 -7.96 3.41 -19.63
CA MET A 226 -9.23 3.85 -19.05
C MET A 226 -9.04 4.31 -17.61
N PRO A 227 -9.78 5.32 -17.17
CA PRO A 227 -9.81 5.70 -15.76
C PRO A 227 -10.39 4.57 -14.89
N LEU A 228 -10.23 4.69 -13.59
CA LEU A 228 -10.88 3.79 -12.64
C LEU A 228 -12.39 3.80 -12.82
N ALA A 229 -13.02 2.64 -12.67
CA ALA A 229 -14.47 2.54 -12.66
C ALA A 229 -15.07 3.50 -11.60
N ASN A 230 -16.15 4.19 -11.98
CA ASN A 230 -16.84 5.17 -11.14
C ASN A 230 -15.97 6.38 -10.71
N TRP A 231 -14.93 6.70 -11.48
CA TRP A 231 -14.01 7.79 -11.12
C TRP A 231 -14.73 9.13 -10.97
N ALA A 232 -15.71 9.44 -11.81
CA ALA A 232 -16.47 10.67 -11.70
C ALA A 232 -17.12 10.84 -10.31
N THR A 233 -17.72 9.78 -9.77
CA THR A 233 -18.32 9.79 -8.43
C THR A 233 -17.23 9.86 -7.35
N ILE A 234 -16.16 9.10 -7.49
CA ILE A 234 -15.04 9.08 -6.53
C ILE A 234 -14.36 10.44 -6.45
N SER A 235 -14.08 11.06 -7.60
CA SER A 235 -13.44 12.39 -7.66
C SER A 235 -14.30 13.49 -7.04
N GLN A 236 -15.62 13.46 -7.24
CA GLN A 236 -16.54 14.37 -6.55
C GLN A 236 -16.50 14.19 -5.01
N GLN A 237 -16.51 12.95 -4.54
CA GLN A 237 -16.42 12.65 -3.11
C GLN A 237 -15.08 13.09 -2.50
N LEU A 238 -13.98 12.92 -3.25
CA LEU A 238 -12.67 13.42 -2.85
C LEU A 238 -12.64 14.94 -2.82
N ALA A 239 -13.23 15.62 -3.80
CA ALA A 239 -13.33 17.08 -3.82
C ALA A 239 -14.13 17.63 -2.64
N ILE A 240 -15.24 16.99 -2.28
CA ILE A 240 -16.01 17.35 -1.07
C ILE A 240 -15.18 17.15 0.19
N LYS A 241 -14.45 16.03 0.30
CA LYS A 241 -13.66 15.68 1.50
C LYS A 241 -12.44 16.56 1.68
N PHE A 242 -11.71 16.84 0.60
CA PHE A 242 -10.41 17.52 0.64
C PHE A 242 -10.46 18.99 0.23
N GLY A 243 -11.59 19.48 -0.29
CA GLY A 243 -11.81 20.89 -0.59
C GLY A 243 -10.74 21.49 -1.51
N GLU A 244 -10.10 22.57 -1.07
CA GLU A 244 -9.08 23.31 -1.83
C GLU A 244 -7.89 22.46 -2.29
N ARG A 245 -7.60 21.35 -1.62
CA ARG A 245 -6.51 20.44 -1.98
C ARG A 245 -6.82 19.61 -3.23
N PHE A 246 -8.09 19.44 -3.57
CA PHE A 246 -8.52 18.66 -4.72
C PHE A 246 -9.69 19.32 -5.43
N LYS A 247 -9.40 20.20 -6.38
CA LYS A 247 -10.40 20.87 -7.21
C LYS A 247 -10.67 20.04 -8.45
N LEU A 248 -11.95 19.83 -8.74
CA LEU A 248 -12.39 19.35 -10.04
C LEU A 248 -12.27 20.54 -11.01
N LEU A 249 -11.68 20.29 -12.19
CA LEU A 249 -11.64 21.25 -13.28
C LEU A 249 -13.04 21.47 -13.85
#